data_ef21db1476fedd55ca230c7ad1b4241c
#
_entry.id   ef21db1476fedd55ca230c7ad1b4241c
#
_cell.length_a   1.000
_cell.length_b   1.000
_cell.length_c   1.000
_cell.angle_alpha   90.00
_cell.angle_beta   90.00
_cell.angle_gamma   90.00
#
_symmetry.space_group_name_H-M   'P 1'
#
loop_
_entity.id
_entity.type
_entity.pdbx_description
1 polymer ?
#
loop_
_entity_poly.entity_id
_entity_poly.type
_entity_poly.pdbx_seq_one_letter_code
_entity_poly.pdbx_strand_id
1 'polypeptide(L)'
;MFEASVGLQWSPAEKQFQAVLLRRRPEGIEFEGPKTISANSSLLESLRQQFRLPSDDASPVALSVGIDSSHVGFYRFEVPAVPDSQIVSIIRTQAEGCLPLPASSMRLAWRVDARPSENCCVLAAIRNELYEQLIGCWPDSQPLSAVPDIVGLTACWQAFCPSSHQESVLLKLTRTQAAAILVEEGRILNAARLDVDLEGPFELLKTDVIQLLESISPQIRSKPIFLWENKENPFPDLAEELKSEGFQIQHCSPLPEKIRRFRNLPVQTAASYPEALGLALLALDGASIDFDFTIELTEPAPTLRQQIFSAPVRRTALSLLLAAVVCTVGLYWKDKTELRLLQKQLTTAEKGQSAQQMLQMMEFRKQVAAVRPDIIELLEILRQSQPEGLVLEQFLFERGKPVELRGTAGSYEQAYEFLKNLQKRNELRQAQLLEPTLDEKTKKVTFRIRFLYRNFSG
;
A
#
# COMPACT_ATOMS: atom_id res chain seq x y z
N MET A 1 -9.46 -4.17 -13.97
CA MET A 1 -9.72 -5.42 -14.72
C MET A 1 -8.75 -5.43 -15.90
N PHE A 2 -7.88 -6.42 -15.98
CA PHE A 2 -6.82 -6.49 -16.99
C PHE A 2 -7.33 -7.18 -18.26
N GLU A 3 -6.74 -6.84 -19.42
CA GLU A 3 -7.04 -7.50 -20.69
C GLU A 3 -6.33 -8.84 -20.83
N ALA A 4 -5.18 -8.99 -20.18
CA ALA A 4 -4.40 -10.21 -20.15
C ALA A 4 -3.75 -10.43 -18.78
N SER A 5 -3.53 -11.69 -18.44
CA SER A 5 -2.86 -12.07 -17.20
C SER A 5 -1.98 -13.30 -17.40
N VAL A 6 -0.87 -13.35 -16.70
CA VAL A 6 0.05 -14.50 -16.67
C VAL A 6 0.13 -15.02 -15.23
N GLY A 7 -0.17 -16.29 -15.06
CA GLY A 7 0.07 -17.02 -13.85
C GLY A 7 1.35 -17.83 -13.97
N LEU A 8 2.21 -17.74 -12.98
CA LEU A 8 3.51 -18.40 -12.94
C LEU A 8 3.58 -19.29 -11.71
N GLN A 9 3.87 -20.56 -11.90
CA GLN A 9 4.15 -21.50 -10.85
C GLN A 9 5.64 -21.84 -10.85
N TRP A 10 6.30 -21.68 -9.72
CA TRP A 10 7.68 -22.06 -9.55
C TRP A 10 7.82 -23.59 -9.37
N SER A 11 8.73 -24.19 -10.14
CA SER A 11 9.16 -25.59 -9.97
C SER A 11 10.58 -25.61 -9.41
N PRO A 12 10.77 -25.87 -8.10
CA PRO A 12 12.08 -25.84 -7.49
C PRO A 12 13.00 -26.95 -8.01
N ALA A 13 12.46 -28.12 -8.34
CA ALA A 13 13.21 -29.25 -8.86
C ALA A 13 13.86 -28.94 -10.22
N GLU A 14 13.14 -28.21 -11.07
CA GLU A 14 13.58 -27.89 -12.43
C GLU A 14 14.21 -26.47 -12.53
N LYS A 15 14.12 -25.66 -11.47
CA LYS A 15 14.51 -24.24 -11.45
C LYS A 15 13.89 -23.45 -12.60
N GLN A 16 12.61 -23.68 -12.87
CA GLN A 16 11.87 -23.13 -13.98
C GLN A 16 10.48 -22.70 -13.51
N PHE A 17 9.88 -21.78 -14.27
CA PHE A 17 8.48 -21.43 -14.10
C PHE A 17 7.60 -22.14 -15.13
N GLN A 18 6.48 -22.67 -14.69
CA GLN A 18 5.38 -23.05 -15.56
C GLN A 18 4.46 -21.86 -15.71
N ALA A 19 4.32 -21.37 -16.93
CA ALA A 19 3.59 -20.14 -17.26
C ALA A 19 2.31 -20.42 -18.03
N VAL A 20 1.24 -19.77 -17.65
CA VAL A 20 -0.07 -19.80 -18.31
C VAL A 20 -0.52 -18.37 -18.58
N LEU A 21 -0.96 -18.10 -19.80
CA LEU A 21 -1.53 -16.82 -20.19
C LEU A 21 -3.04 -16.95 -20.41
N LEU A 22 -3.79 -16.02 -19.87
CA LEU A 22 -5.21 -15.80 -20.13
C LEU A 22 -5.42 -14.42 -20.77
N ARG A 23 -6.25 -14.33 -21.80
CA ARG A 23 -6.64 -13.07 -22.43
C ARG A 23 -8.14 -12.94 -22.47
N ARG A 24 -8.68 -11.78 -22.09
CA ARG A 24 -10.09 -11.45 -22.31
C ARG A 24 -10.31 -11.15 -23.80
N ARG A 25 -11.31 -11.76 -24.36
CA ARG A 25 -11.79 -11.54 -25.72
C ARG A 25 -13.29 -11.29 -25.69
N PRO A 26 -13.87 -10.63 -26.68
CA PRO A 26 -15.33 -10.43 -26.73
C PRO A 26 -16.12 -11.74 -26.64
N GLU A 27 -15.53 -12.84 -27.11
CA GLU A 27 -16.15 -14.16 -27.17
C GLU A 27 -15.82 -15.08 -26.00
N GLY A 28 -15.13 -14.57 -24.96
CA GLY A 28 -14.73 -15.34 -23.77
C GLY A 28 -13.27 -15.18 -23.41
N ILE A 29 -12.76 -16.10 -22.59
CA ILE A 29 -11.36 -16.09 -22.14
C ILE A 29 -10.55 -17.04 -23.04
N GLU A 30 -9.51 -16.54 -23.65
CA GLU A 30 -8.56 -17.31 -24.46
C GLU A 30 -7.42 -17.80 -23.58
N PHE A 31 -7.08 -19.07 -23.68
CA PHE A 31 -6.00 -19.72 -22.96
C PHE A 31 -4.81 -19.97 -23.90
N GLU A 32 -3.61 -19.70 -23.39
CA GLU A 32 -2.35 -20.05 -24.06
C GLU A 32 -1.37 -20.63 -23.01
N GLY A 33 -0.80 -21.78 -23.28
CA GLY A 33 0.16 -22.46 -22.42
C GLY A 33 -0.16 -23.94 -22.22
N PRO A 34 0.47 -24.63 -21.23
CA PRO A 34 1.58 -24.13 -20.41
C PRO A 34 2.87 -23.94 -21.19
N LYS A 35 3.71 -23.03 -20.75
CA LYS A 35 5.07 -22.82 -21.28
C LYS A 35 6.07 -22.82 -20.13
N THR A 36 7.21 -23.45 -20.37
CA THR A 36 8.28 -23.52 -19.38
C THR A 36 9.28 -22.38 -19.60
N ILE A 37 9.58 -21.63 -18.57
CA ILE A 37 10.43 -20.44 -18.60
C ILE A 37 11.51 -20.56 -17.56
N SER A 38 12.77 -20.41 -17.97
CA SER A 38 13.91 -20.46 -17.05
C SER A 38 13.92 -19.21 -16.14
N ALA A 39 14.21 -19.42 -14.87
CA ALA A 39 14.38 -18.33 -13.90
C ALA A 39 15.76 -17.68 -14.09
N ASN A 40 15.80 -16.66 -14.93
CA ASN A 40 16.99 -15.84 -15.17
C ASN A 40 16.61 -14.36 -15.13
N SER A 41 17.61 -13.49 -15.19
CA SER A 41 17.43 -12.03 -15.18
C SER A 41 16.60 -11.46 -16.35
N SER A 42 16.29 -12.28 -17.35
CA SER A 42 15.47 -11.92 -18.51
C SER A 42 14.09 -12.59 -18.51
N LEU A 43 13.57 -12.98 -17.34
CA LEU A 43 12.29 -13.69 -17.23
C LEU A 43 11.15 -12.94 -17.94
N LEU A 44 11.05 -11.63 -17.75
CA LEU A 44 10.02 -10.80 -18.37
C LEU A 44 10.15 -10.77 -19.91
N GLU A 45 11.39 -10.67 -20.40
CA GLU A 45 11.64 -10.71 -21.84
C GLU A 45 11.28 -12.09 -22.41
N SER A 46 11.64 -13.14 -21.68
CA SER A 46 11.27 -14.52 -22.05
C SER A 46 9.76 -14.72 -22.10
N LEU A 47 9.01 -14.16 -21.13
CA LEU A 47 7.54 -14.13 -21.11
C LEU A 47 6.99 -13.38 -22.33
N ARG A 48 7.50 -12.17 -22.57
CA ARG A 48 7.09 -11.36 -23.72
C ARG A 48 7.31 -12.08 -25.05
N GLN A 49 8.46 -12.69 -25.22
CA GLN A 49 8.80 -13.42 -26.42
C GLN A 49 7.93 -14.67 -26.61
N GLN A 50 7.80 -15.49 -25.57
CA GLN A 50 7.06 -16.74 -25.66
C GLN A 50 5.56 -16.55 -25.85
N PHE A 51 4.96 -15.56 -25.17
CA PHE A 51 3.53 -15.28 -25.23
C PHE A 51 3.16 -14.14 -26.20
N ARG A 52 4.14 -13.61 -26.95
CA ARG A 52 3.95 -12.47 -27.86
C ARG A 52 3.21 -11.31 -27.21
N LEU A 53 3.65 -10.97 -26.00
CA LEU A 53 3.06 -9.87 -25.24
C LEU A 53 3.51 -8.54 -25.86
N PRO A 54 2.67 -7.49 -25.84
CA PRO A 54 3.05 -6.18 -26.34
C PRO A 54 4.25 -5.62 -25.56
N SER A 55 5.13 -4.93 -26.25
CA SER A 55 6.30 -4.28 -25.66
C SER A 55 5.96 -2.95 -24.99
N ASP A 56 4.81 -2.38 -25.32
CA ASP A 56 4.38 -1.07 -24.85
C ASP A 56 3.54 -1.16 -23.56
N ASP A 57 3.67 -0.15 -22.70
CA ASP A 57 2.89 0.03 -21.46
C ASP A 57 1.38 0.28 -21.71
N ALA A 58 0.95 0.31 -22.98
CA ALA A 58 -0.42 0.64 -23.37
C ALA A 58 -1.46 -0.41 -22.94
N SER A 59 -1.05 -1.67 -22.72
CA SER A 59 -1.94 -2.74 -22.25
C SER A 59 -1.23 -3.52 -21.14
N PRO A 60 -1.37 -3.11 -19.87
CA PRO A 60 -0.69 -3.77 -18.77
C PRO A 60 -1.16 -5.21 -18.64
N VAL A 61 -0.20 -6.13 -18.65
CA VAL A 61 -0.43 -7.55 -18.38
C VAL A 61 -0.26 -7.78 -16.90
N ALA A 62 -1.28 -8.32 -16.24
CA ALA A 62 -1.19 -8.69 -14.85
C ALA A 62 -0.33 -9.95 -14.67
N LEU A 63 0.64 -9.90 -13.77
CA LEU A 63 1.51 -11.03 -13.44
C LEU A 63 1.20 -11.49 -12.01
N SER A 64 0.99 -12.80 -11.85
CA SER A 64 0.86 -13.43 -10.55
C SER A 64 1.82 -14.63 -10.44
N VAL A 65 2.62 -14.64 -9.39
CA VAL A 65 3.64 -15.67 -9.13
C VAL A 65 3.23 -16.52 -7.96
N GLY A 66 3.18 -17.83 -8.16
CA GLY A 66 2.99 -18.83 -7.11
C GLY A 66 4.31 -19.19 -6.46
N ILE A 67 4.42 -18.87 -5.19
CA ILE A 67 5.50 -19.29 -4.32
C ILE A 67 5.18 -20.70 -3.83
N ASP A 68 6.15 -21.61 -3.90
CA ASP A 68 5.99 -22.96 -3.39
C ASP A 68 5.60 -22.96 -1.90
N SER A 69 4.43 -23.50 -1.62
CA SER A 69 3.85 -23.48 -0.27
C SER A 69 4.62 -24.35 0.73
N SER A 70 5.59 -25.17 0.30
CA SER A 70 6.52 -25.87 1.21
C SER A 70 7.39 -24.90 2.01
N HIS A 71 7.57 -23.67 1.51
CA HIS A 71 8.32 -22.61 2.15
C HIS A 71 7.44 -21.60 2.90
N VAL A 72 6.12 -21.78 2.88
CA VAL A 72 5.14 -20.89 3.49
C VAL A 72 4.48 -21.54 4.69
N GLY A 73 4.62 -20.94 5.85
CA GLY A 73 3.87 -21.35 7.04
C GLY A 73 2.48 -20.68 7.06
N PHE A 74 1.45 -21.47 7.39
CA PHE A 74 0.10 -20.95 7.61
C PHE A 74 -0.25 -21.02 9.08
N TYR A 75 -0.78 -19.91 9.62
CA TYR A 75 -1.14 -19.76 11.02
C TYR A 75 -2.54 -19.19 11.11
N ARG A 76 -3.33 -19.71 12.03
CA ARG A 76 -4.68 -19.26 12.27
C ARG A 76 -4.83 -18.84 13.73
N PHE A 77 -5.34 -17.64 13.96
CA PHE A 77 -5.61 -17.12 15.31
C PHE A 77 -6.79 -16.14 15.30
N GLU A 78 -7.35 -15.96 16.48
CA GLU A 78 -8.45 -15.03 16.70
C GLU A 78 -7.93 -13.61 16.89
N VAL A 79 -8.61 -12.64 16.29
CA VAL A 79 -8.29 -11.22 16.41
C VAL A 79 -9.51 -10.50 16.96
N PRO A 80 -9.37 -9.68 18.01
CA PRO A 80 -10.50 -8.92 18.52
C PRO A 80 -11.07 -7.99 17.46
N ALA A 81 -12.38 -7.70 17.55
CA ALA A 81 -13.03 -6.74 16.66
C ALA A 81 -12.55 -5.33 16.98
N VAL A 82 -11.53 -4.88 16.27
CA VAL A 82 -10.89 -3.57 16.40
C VAL A 82 -10.94 -2.82 15.07
N PRO A 83 -10.77 -1.48 15.08
CA PRO A 83 -10.65 -0.71 13.85
C PRO A 83 -9.45 -1.19 12.99
N ASP A 84 -9.58 -1.13 11.67
CA ASP A 84 -8.57 -1.58 10.71
C ASP A 84 -7.17 -0.98 10.97
N SER A 85 -7.12 0.24 11.49
CA SER A 85 -5.86 0.90 11.86
C SER A 85 -5.08 0.22 12.98
N GLN A 86 -5.70 -0.66 13.76
CA GLN A 86 -5.07 -1.39 14.86
C GLN A 86 -4.85 -2.88 14.52
N ILE A 87 -5.54 -3.39 13.52
CA ILE A 87 -5.47 -4.82 13.13
C ILE A 87 -4.03 -5.23 12.82
N VAL A 88 -3.30 -4.43 12.04
CA VAL A 88 -1.92 -4.72 11.62
C VAL A 88 -0.98 -4.91 12.83
N SER A 89 -1.08 -4.02 13.80
CA SER A 89 -0.25 -4.09 15.02
C SER A 89 -0.57 -5.32 15.88
N ILE A 90 -1.85 -5.67 15.99
CA ILE A 90 -2.30 -6.85 16.73
C ILE A 90 -1.83 -8.14 16.04
N ILE A 91 -1.99 -8.23 14.71
CA ILE A 91 -1.54 -9.39 13.94
C ILE A 91 -0.04 -9.59 14.08
N ARG A 92 0.78 -8.52 13.99
CA ARG A 92 2.23 -8.62 14.21
C ARG A 92 2.57 -9.12 15.60
N THR A 93 1.91 -8.58 16.63
CA THR A 93 2.14 -9.01 18.01
C THR A 93 1.78 -10.48 18.25
N GLN A 94 0.67 -10.94 17.67
CA GLN A 94 0.27 -12.34 17.76
C GLN A 94 1.15 -13.25 16.91
N ALA A 95 1.58 -12.78 15.74
CA ALA A 95 2.52 -13.49 14.89
C ALA A 95 3.84 -13.78 15.59
N GLU A 96 4.40 -12.83 16.34
CA GLU A 96 5.63 -13.07 17.15
C GLU A 96 5.50 -14.26 18.11
N GLY A 97 4.29 -14.57 18.57
CA GLY A 97 4.03 -15.71 19.46
C GLY A 97 3.92 -17.06 18.76
N CYS A 98 3.65 -17.11 17.46
CA CYS A 98 3.41 -18.36 16.73
C CYS A 98 4.43 -18.63 15.60
N LEU A 99 5.17 -17.61 15.15
CA LEU A 99 6.19 -17.80 14.13
C LEU A 99 7.45 -18.47 14.68
N PRO A 100 8.12 -19.34 13.87
CA PRO A 100 9.37 -19.99 14.27
C PRO A 100 10.58 -19.04 14.29
N LEU A 101 10.46 -17.87 13.66
CA LEU A 101 11.48 -16.84 13.57
C LEU A 101 10.84 -15.48 13.89
N PRO A 102 11.63 -14.47 14.28
CA PRO A 102 11.12 -13.12 14.50
C PRO A 102 10.36 -12.59 13.29
N ALA A 103 9.22 -11.93 13.50
CA ALA A 103 8.39 -11.39 12.42
C ALA A 103 9.15 -10.43 11.50
N SER A 104 10.20 -9.75 12.01
CA SER A 104 11.08 -8.87 11.22
C SER A 104 11.92 -9.63 10.17
N SER A 105 12.16 -10.94 10.33
CA SER A 105 12.86 -11.79 9.37
C SER A 105 11.94 -12.53 8.41
N MET A 106 10.64 -12.28 8.54
CA MET A 106 9.60 -12.94 7.74
C MET A 106 8.83 -11.90 6.92
N ARG A 107 8.47 -12.28 5.72
CA ARG A 107 7.45 -11.57 4.92
C ARG A 107 6.09 -12.15 5.30
N LEU A 108 5.15 -11.28 5.64
CA LEU A 108 3.85 -11.67 6.16
C LEU A 108 2.75 -11.19 5.21
N ALA A 109 1.78 -12.05 4.94
CA ALA A 109 0.56 -11.70 4.25
C ALA A 109 -0.62 -12.35 4.99
N TRP A 110 -1.73 -11.67 5.11
CA TRP A 110 -2.86 -12.18 5.89
C TRP A 110 -4.20 -11.83 5.29
N ARG A 111 -5.20 -12.52 5.81
CA ARG A 111 -6.61 -12.18 5.61
C ARG A 111 -7.32 -12.24 6.96
N VAL A 112 -8.21 -11.28 7.18
CA VAL A 112 -9.11 -11.26 8.34
C VAL A 112 -10.53 -11.51 7.86
N ASP A 113 -11.12 -12.57 8.38
CA ASP A 113 -12.51 -12.92 8.13
C ASP A 113 -13.36 -12.44 9.32
N ALA A 114 -14.27 -11.49 9.06
CA ALA A 114 -15.18 -11.00 10.07
C ALA A 114 -16.21 -12.08 10.42
N ARG A 115 -16.33 -12.43 11.70
CA ARG A 115 -17.32 -13.36 12.24
C ARG A 115 -18.20 -12.66 13.30
N PRO A 116 -19.41 -13.15 13.58
CA PRO A 116 -20.31 -12.47 14.53
C PRO A 116 -19.74 -12.31 15.94
N SER A 117 -18.88 -13.23 16.40
CA SER A 117 -18.31 -13.19 17.74
C SER A 117 -16.88 -12.65 17.78
N GLU A 118 -16.06 -13.03 16.83
CA GLU A 118 -14.63 -12.72 16.78
C GLU A 118 -14.12 -12.77 15.34
N ASN A 119 -13.13 -11.96 15.01
CA ASN A 119 -12.50 -12.00 13.71
C ASN A 119 -11.46 -13.14 13.67
N CYS A 120 -11.48 -13.93 12.62
CA CYS A 120 -10.47 -14.95 12.40
C CYS A 120 -9.40 -14.42 11.44
N CYS A 121 -8.14 -14.42 11.86
CA CYS A 121 -7.01 -14.10 10.99
C CYS A 121 -6.36 -15.39 10.50
N VAL A 122 -6.13 -15.47 9.20
CA VAL A 122 -5.26 -16.45 8.57
C VAL A 122 -4.02 -15.72 8.09
N LEU A 123 -2.87 -16.11 8.58
CA LEU A 123 -1.57 -15.53 8.28
C LEU A 123 -0.75 -16.50 7.45
N ALA A 124 -0.20 -16.04 6.35
CA ALA A 124 0.85 -16.73 5.58
C ALA A 124 2.19 -16.04 5.85
N ALA A 125 3.23 -16.80 6.08
CA ALA A 125 4.56 -16.29 6.41
C ALA A 125 5.64 -17.03 5.62
N ILE A 126 6.58 -16.27 5.04
CA ILE A 126 7.75 -16.78 4.33
C ILE A 126 9.00 -16.04 4.81
N ARG A 127 10.17 -16.71 4.81
CA ARG A 127 11.45 -16.04 5.12
C ARG A 127 11.77 -14.96 4.10
N ASN A 128 12.19 -13.78 4.56
CA ASN A 128 12.58 -12.68 3.67
C ASN A 128 13.64 -13.10 2.65
N GLU A 129 14.66 -13.85 3.08
CA GLU A 129 15.74 -14.33 2.19
C GLU A 129 15.21 -15.16 1.02
N LEU A 130 14.27 -16.08 1.29
CA LEU A 130 13.65 -16.89 0.25
C LEU A 130 12.77 -16.08 -0.68
N TYR A 131 12.00 -15.16 -0.12
CA TYR A 131 11.17 -14.24 -0.90
C TYR A 131 12.03 -13.41 -1.85
N GLU A 132 13.10 -12.80 -1.36
CA GLU A 132 14.00 -11.98 -2.17
C GLU A 132 14.72 -12.79 -3.26
N GLN A 133 15.11 -14.04 -2.98
CA GLN A 133 15.68 -14.93 -3.99
C GLN A 133 14.70 -15.21 -5.15
N LEU A 134 13.40 -15.35 -4.84
CA LEU A 134 12.38 -15.66 -5.83
C LEU A 134 11.93 -14.41 -6.60
N ILE A 135 11.81 -13.30 -5.94
CA ILE A 135 11.19 -12.07 -6.46
C ILE A 135 12.20 -11.00 -6.86
N GLY A 136 13.42 -11.02 -6.30
CA GLY A 136 14.45 -9.98 -6.53
C GLY A 136 14.93 -9.84 -8.00
N CYS A 137 14.55 -10.76 -8.88
CA CYS A 137 14.81 -10.66 -10.32
C CYS A 137 13.71 -9.91 -11.12
N TRP A 138 12.65 -9.43 -10.46
CA TRP A 138 11.52 -8.78 -11.13
C TRP A 138 11.71 -7.27 -11.23
N PRO A 139 11.36 -6.66 -12.37
CA PRO A 139 11.40 -5.20 -12.49
C PRO A 139 10.24 -4.55 -11.70
N ASP A 140 10.55 -3.48 -10.97
CA ASP A 140 9.58 -2.73 -10.13
C ASP A 140 8.40 -2.08 -10.89
N SER A 141 8.42 -2.12 -12.23
CA SER A 141 7.48 -1.36 -13.07
C SER A 141 6.23 -2.11 -13.50
N GLN A 142 6.06 -3.40 -13.12
CA GLN A 142 4.88 -4.17 -13.55
C GLN A 142 4.03 -4.63 -12.38
N PRO A 143 2.69 -4.72 -12.56
CA PRO A 143 1.82 -5.26 -11.54
C PRO A 143 2.22 -6.73 -11.30
N LEU A 144 2.81 -6.98 -10.16
CA LEU A 144 3.23 -8.28 -9.69
C LEU A 144 2.48 -8.58 -8.41
N SER A 145 1.84 -9.74 -8.34
CA SER A 145 1.44 -10.35 -7.09
C SER A 145 2.27 -11.61 -6.85
N ALA A 146 2.70 -11.82 -5.61
CA ALA A 146 3.44 -12.99 -5.19
C ALA A 146 2.68 -13.66 -4.03
N VAL A 147 2.10 -14.81 -4.30
CA VAL A 147 1.21 -15.50 -3.37
C VAL A 147 1.63 -16.97 -3.22
N PRO A 148 1.22 -17.66 -2.14
CA PRO A 148 1.40 -19.12 -2.09
C PRO A 148 0.71 -19.80 -3.27
N ASP A 149 1.35 -20.79 -3.89
CA ASP A 149 0.81 -21.48 -5.08
C ASP A 149 -0.53 -22.18 -4.82
N ILE A 150 -0.80 -22.58 -3.59
CA ILE A 150 -2.11 -23.13 -3.17
C ILE A 150 -3.26 -22.13 -3.33
N VAL A 151 -3.00 -20.82 -3.37
CA VAL A 151 -4.01 -19.82 -3.66
C VAL A 151 -4.51 -19.99 -5.10
N GLY A 152 -3.57 -20.21 -6.03
CA GLY A 152 -3.89 -20.57 -7.41
C GLY A 152 -4.65 -21.88 -7.52
N LEU A 153 -4.19 -22.93 -6.81
CA LEU A 153 -4.89 -24.22 -6.78
C LEU A 153 -6.33 -24.07 -6.31
N THR A 154 -6.56 -23.33 -5.23
CA THR A 154 -7.91 -23.06 -4.69
C THR A 154 -8.77 -22.29 -5.69
N ALA A 155 -8.23 -21.27 -6.34
CA ALA A 155 -8.94 -20.50 -7.37
C ALA A 155 -9.33 -21.38 -8.58
N CYS A 156 -8.41 -22.24 -9.03
CA CYS A 156 -8.68 -23.20 -10.09
C CYS A 156 -9.79 -24.18 -9.70
N TRP A 157 -9.73 -24.70 -8.48
CA TRP A 157 -10.77 -25.59 -7.96
C TRP A 157 -12.15 -24.93 -7.93
N GLN A 158 -12.25 -23.69 -7.43
CA GLN A 158 -13.49 -22.92 -7.43
C GLN A 158 -14.03 -22.67 -8.84
N ALA A 159 -13.15 -22.33 -9.77
CA ALA A 159 -13.54 -22.01 -11.13
C ALA A 159 -14.05 -23.24 -11.90
N PHE A 160 -13.45 -24.42 -11.67
CA PHE A 160 -13.66 -25.57 -12.55
C PHE A 160 -14.32 -26.77 -11.88
N CYS A 161 -14.33 -26.86 -10.57
CA CYS A 161 -14.95 -27.99 -9.86
C CYS A 161 -16.34 -27.63 -9.26
N PRO A 162 -17.10 -28.62 -8.80
CA PRO A 162 -18.35 -28.37 -8.08
C PRO A 162 -18.06 -27.53 -6.82
N SER A 163 -18.77 -26.42 -6.65
CA SER A 163 -18.62 -25.60 -5.45
C SER A 163 -19.25 -26.27 -4.24
N SER A 164 -18.48 -26.45 -3.18
CA SER A 164 -19.00 -26.79 -1.85
C SER A 164 -19.09 -25.50 -1.04
N HIS A 165 -20.24 -25.23 -0.44
CA HIS A 165 -20.42 -24.14 0.52
C HIS A 165 -20.01 -24.56 1.94
N GLN A 166 -19.70 -25.84 2.14
CA GLN A 166 -19.27 -26.37 3.43
C GLN A 166 -17.75 -26.34 3.55
N GLU A 167 -17.29 -26.31 4.78
CA GLU A 167 -15.87 -26.49 5.09
C GLU A 167 -15.42 -27.84 4.53
N SER A 168 -14.41 -27.79 3.68
CA SER A 168 -13.92 -28.94 2.93
C SER A 168 -12.40 -28.90 2.81
N VAL A 169 -11.78 -30.01 2.49
CA VAL A 169 -10.33 -30.09 2.26
C VAL A 169 -10.07 -30.40 0.80
N LEU A 170 -9.18 -29.64 0.19
CA LEU A 170 -8.62 -29.95 -1.11
C LEU A 170 -7.27 -30.64 -0.90
N LEU A 171 -7.14 -31.87 -1.36
CA LEU A 171 -5.91 -32.66 -1.32
C LEU A 171 -5.36 -32.80 -2.74
N LYS A 172 -4.12 -32.36 -2.95
CA LYS A 172 -3.39 -32.57 -4.21
C LYS A 172 -2.14 -33.38 -3.95
N LEU A 173 -1.95 -34.41 -4.74
CA LEU A 173 -0.76 -35.25 -4.72
C LEU A 173 0.00 -35.08 -6.03
N THR A 174 1.29 -34.87 -5.91
CA THR A 174 2.24 -34.86 -7.04
C THR A 174 3.31 -35.94 -6.79
N ARG A 175 4.24 -36.10 -7.70
CA ARG A 175 5.33 -37.07 -7.52
C ARG A 175 6.25 -36.79 -6.34
N THR A 176 6.32 -35.55 -5.89
CA THR A 176 7.28 -35.12 -4.86
C THR A 176 6.62 -34.49 -3.64
N GLN A 177 5.33 -34.20 -3.72
CA GLN A 177 4.67 -33.40 -2.68
C GLN A 177 3.19 -33.77 -2.51
N ALA A 178 2.74 -33.67 -1.27
CA ALA A 178 1.35 -33.67 -0.90
C ALA A 178 0.95 -32.30 -0.36
N ALA A 179 -0.11 -31.72 -0.87
CA ALA A 179 -0.65 -30.44 -0.38
C ALA A 179 -2.09 -30.64 0.07
N ALA A 180 -2.40 -30.20 1.28
CA ALA A 180 -3.74 -30.23 1.82
C ALA A 180 -4.17 -28.82 2.24
N ILE A 181 -5.35 -28.38 1.84
CA ILE A 181 -5.87 -27.03 2.02
C ILE A 181 -7.26 -27.11 2.60
N LEU A 182 -7.46 -26.55 3.77
CA LEU A 182 -8.76 -26.40 4.38
C LEU A 182 -9.43 -25.13 3.80
N VAL A 183 -10.62 -25.32 3.22
CA VAL A 183 -11.35 -24.25 2.52
C VAL A 183 -12.78 -24.16 3.06
N GLU A 184 -13.26 -22.95 3.31
CA GLU A 184 -14.64 -22.65 3.65
C GLU A 184 -15.15 -21.53 2.73
N GLU A 185 -16.26 -21.73 2.04
CA GLU A 185 -16.82 -20.77 1.07
C GLU A 185 -15.80 -20.26 0.04
N GLY A 186 -14.85 -21.13 -0.32
CA GLY A 186 -13.79 -20.76 -1.25
C GLY A 186 -12.61 -20.00 -0.66
N ARG A 187 -12.57 -19.80 0.64
CA ARG A 187 -11.49 -19.11 1.35
C ARG A 187 -10.58 -20.10 2.06
N ILE A 188 -9.29 -19.93 1.95
CA ILE A 188 -8.30 -20.76 2.64
C ILE A 188 -8.35 -20.45 4.13
N LEU A 189 -8.64 -21.44 4.96
CA LEU A 189 -8.60 -21.32 6.42
C LEU A 189 -7.31 -21.83 7.01
N ASN A 190 -6.71 -22.84 6.41
CA ASN A 190 -5.44 -23.44 6.80
C ASN A 190 -4.85 -24.21 5.61
N ALA A 191 -3.56 -24.36 5.58
CA ALA A 191 -2.92 -25.18 4.55
C ALA A 191 -1.59 -25.73 5.08
N ALA A 192 -1.26 -26.92 4.60
CA ALA A 192 0.03 -27.54 4.85
C ALA A 192 0.49 -28.30 3.61
N ARG A 193 1.80 -28.43 3.46
CA ARG A 193 2.43 -29.17 2.40
C ARG A 193 3.52 -30.07 3.00
N LEU A 194 3.65 -31.24 2.44
CA LEU A 194 4.65 -32.23 2.83
C LEU A 194 5.39 -32.70 1.60
N ASP A 195 6.72 -32.80 1.68
CA ASP A 195 7.51 -33.47 0.68
C ASP A 195 7.34 -35.01 0.86
N VAL A 196 7.06 -35.69 -0.24
CA VAL A 196 6.72 -37.13 -0.25
C VAL A 196 7.85 -37.88 -0.91
N ASP A 197 8.31 -38.95 -0.25
CA ASP A 197 9.25 -39.85 -0.85
C ASP A 197 8.51 -40.97 -1.58
N LEU A 198 8.52 -40.94 -2.91
CA LEU A 198 7.88 -41.96 -3.76
C LEU A 198 8.59 -43.28 -3.80
N GLU A 199 9.88 -43.31 -3.50
CA GLU A 199 10.68 -44.53 -3.47
C GLU A 199 10.51 -45.29 -2.14
N GLY A 200 9.88 -44.61 -1.17
CA GLY A 200 9.58 -45.18 0.15
C GLY A 200 8.41 -46.19 0.14
N PRO A 201 8.26 -46.95 1.20
CA PRO A 201 7.11 -47.84 1.35
C PRO A 201 5.77 -47.08 1.33
N PHE A 202 4.78 -47.61 0.63
CA PHE A 202 3.42 -47.01 0.53
C PHE A 202 2.80 -46.71 1.90
N GLU A 203 3.03 -47.58 2.91
CA GLU A 203 2.54 -47.36 4.27
C GLU A 203 3.11 -46.10 4.95
N LEU A 204 4.34 -45.73 4.63
CA LEU A 204 4.91 -44.44 5.12
C LEU A 204 4.21 -43.28 4.47
N LEU A 205 4.02 -43.27 3.14
CA LEU A 205 3.29 -42.27 2.43
C LEU A 205 1.87 -42.11 2.98
N LYS A 206 1.14 -43.19 3.17
CA LYS A 206 -0.19 -43.21 3.77
C LYS A 206 -0.18 -42.52 5.13
N THR A 207 0.78 -42.91 5.98
CA THR A 207 0.95 -42.31 7.32
C THR A 207 1.22 -40.81 7.26
N ASP A 208 2.11 -40.41 6.38
CA ASP A 208 2.48 -38.98 6.17
C ASP A 208 1.29 -38.14 5.70
N VAL A 209 0.51 -38.66 4.75
CA VAL A 209 -0.70 -38.00 4.27
C VAL A 209 -1.78 -37.91 5.36
N ILE A 210 -1.94 -38.96 6.18
CA ILE A 210 -2.86 -38.91 7.32
C ILE A 210 -2.43 -37.85 8.33
N GLN A 211 -1.14 -37.78 8.68
CA GLN A 211 -0.60 -36.78 9.58
C GLN A 211 -0.79 -35.35 9.02
N LEU A 212 -0.55 -35.16 7.71
CA LEU A 212 -0.79 -33.92 7.02
C LEU A 212 -2.25 -33.51 7.15
N LEU A 213 -3.20 -34.40 6.87
CA LEU A 213 -4.63 -34.12 6.99
C LEU A 213 -5.04 -33.77 8.43
N GLU A 214 -4.57 -34.52 9.41
CA GLU A 214 -4.86 -34.29 10.83
C GLU A 214 -4.24 -32.99 11.36
N SER A 215 -3.12 -32.56 10.80
CA SER A 215 -2.48 -31.30 11.16
C SER A 215 -3.29 -30.07 10.75
N ILE A 216 -4.12 -30.18 9.70
CA ILE A 216 -4.92 -29.09 9.16
C ILE A 216 -6.16 -28.83 9.99
N SER A 217 -6.83 -29.88 10.46
CA SER A 217 -8.03 -29.76 11.26
C SER A 217 -8.23 -30.97 12.19
N PRO A 218 -8.47 -30.75 13.48
CA PRO A 218 -8.78 -31.85 14.41
C PRO A 218 -10.03 -32.66 14.03
N GLN A 219 -10.94 -32.05 13.25
CA GLN A 219 -12.20 -32.66 12.83
C GLN A 219 -12.16 -33.10 11.36
N ILE A 220 -10.98 -33.38 10.82
CA ILE A 220 -10.79 -33.66 9.40
C ILE A 220 -11.62 -34.85 8.90
N ARG A 221 -11.81 -35.87 9.72
CA ARG A 221 -12.54 -37.10 9.36
C ARG A 221 -14.04 -36.86 9.09
N SER A 222 -14.60 -35.78 9.65
CA SER A 222 -16.00 -35.39 9.41
C SER A 222 -16.18 -34.50 8.18
N LYS A 223 -15.10 -34.06 7.55
CA LYS A 223 -15.14 -33.11 6.43
C LYS A 223 -14.94 -33.85 5.09
N PRO A 224 -15.61 -33.39 4.02
CA PRO A 224 -15.36 -33.89 2.68
C PRO A 224 -13.94 -33.51 2.23
N ILE A 225 -13.19 -34.48 1.74
CA ILE A 225 -11.84 -34.28 1.18
C ILE A 225 -11.93 -34.49 -0.32
N PHE A 226 -11.63 -33.43 -1.07
CA PHE A 226 -11.60 -33.45 -2.54
C PHE A 226 -10.18 -33.74 -3.00
N LEU A 227 -9.95 -34.98 -3.48
CA LEU A 227 -8.69 -35.38 -4.07
C LEU A 227 -8.61 -34.86 -5.51
N TRP A 228 -7.66 -33.95 -5.76
CA TRP A 228 -7.42 -33.41 -7.09
C TRP A 228 -6.82 -34.47 -8.02
N GLU A 229 -7.56 -34.79 -9.07
CA GLU A 229 -7.10 -35.75 -10.08
C GLU A 229 -6.20 -35.07 -11.10
N ASN A 230 -4.98 -35.54 -11.21
CA ASN A 230 -4.10 -35.26 -12.34
C ASN A 230 -3.64 -36.59 -12.96
N LYS A 231 -3.17 -36.57 -14.19
CA LYS A 231 -2.62 -37.77 -14.85
C LYS A 231 -1.40 -38.34 -14.18
N GLU A 232 -0.75 -37.56 -13.33
CA GLU A 232 0.47 -37.94 -12.63
C GLU A 232 0.21 -38.44 -11.22
N ASN A 233 -1.06 -38.75 -10.87
CA ASN A 233 -1.34 -39.33 -9.57
C ASN A 233 -0.63 -40.68 -9.46
N PRO A 234 0.48 -40.74 -8.71
CA PRO A 234 1.30 -41.97 -8.63
C PRO A 234 0.69 -43.05 -7.74
N PHE A 235 -0.40 -42.72 -7.03
CA PHE A 235 -1.00 -43.56 -6.01
C PHE A 235 -2.51 -43.72 -6.18
N PRO A 236 -2.97 -44.50 -7.18
CA PRO A 236 -4.41 -44.68 -7.42
C PRO A 236 -5.13 -45.31 -6.22
N ASP A 237 -4.45 -46.17 -5.47
CA ASP A 237 -5.05 -46.89 -4.36
C ASP A 237 -5.11 -46.11 -3.05
N LEU A 238 -4.42 -44.94 -2.96
CA LEU A 238 -4.36 -44.17 -1.73
C LEU A 238 -5.75 -43.64 -1.33
N ALA A 239 -6.59 -43.29 -2.31
CA ALA A 239 -7.95 -42.82 -2.03
C ALA A 239 -8.79 -43.89 -1.31
N GLU A 240 -8.69 -45.13 -1.73
CA GLU A 240 -9.43 -46.25 -1.12
C GLU A 240 -8.87 -46.59 0.28
N GLU A 241 -7.56 -46.50 0.44
CA GLU A 241 -6.92 -46.70 1.74
C GLU A 241 -7.33 -45.59 2.74
N LEU A 242 -7.33 -44.34 2.32
CA LEU A 242 -7.79 -43.22 3.17
C LEU A 242 -9.28 -43.37 3.53
N LYS A 243 -10.11 -43.87 2.62
CA LYS A 243 -11.53 -44.18 2.92
C LYS A 243 -11.63 -45.29 3.98
N SER A 244 -10.78 -46.34 3.90
CA SER A 244 -10.74 -47.40 4.90
C SER A 244 -10.37 -46.92 6.31
N GLU A 245 -9.57 -45.82 6.39
CA GLU A 245 -9.22 -45.15 7.63
C GLU A 245 -10.31 -44.16 8.13
N GLY A 246 -11.43 -44.10 7.43
CA GLY A 246 -12.60 -43.28 7.82
C GLY A 246 -12.62 -41.87 7.28
N PHE A 247 -11.80 -41.50 6.29
CA PHE A 247 -11.84 -40.22 5.63
C PHE A 247 -12.90 -40.19 4.52
N GLN A 248 -13.54 -39.04 4.33
CA GLN A 248 -14.57 -38.85 3.30
C GLN A 248 -13.96 -38.36 1.99
N ILE A 249 -13.30 -39.25 1.25
CA ILE A 249 -12.58 -38.93 0.01
C ILE A 249 -13.56 -38.87 -1.17
N GLN A 250 -13.53 -37.76 -1.91
CA GLN A 250 -14.21 -37.58 -3.19
C GLN A 250 -13.19 -37.18 -4.25
N HIS A 251 -13.26 -37.80 -5.42
CA HIS A 251 -12.42 -37.42 -6.55
C HIS A 251 -12.91 -36.10 -7.14
N CYS A 252 -11.97 -35.21 -7.45
CA CYS A 252 -12.25 -33.91 -8.03
C CYS A 252 -11.44 -33.68 -9.28
N SER A 253 -12.11 -33.43 -10.38
CA SER A 253 -11.49 -33.04 -11.65
C SER A 253 -12.23 -31.86 -12.27
N PRO A 254 -11.56 -31.06 -13.11
CA PRO A 254 -12.18 -29.95 -13.80
C PRO A 254 -13.37 -30.38 -14.67
N LEU A 255 -14.52 -29.74 -14.48
CA LEU A 255 -15.75 -30.05 -15.21
C LEU A 255 -15.68 -29.52 -16.64
N PRO A 256 -15.91 -30.37 -17.67
CA PRO A 256 -15.88 -29.93 -19.07
C PRO A 256 -16.81 -28.75 -19.37
N GLU A 257 -17.96 -28.68 -18.70
CA GLU A 257 -18.93 -27.59 -18.86
C GLU A 257 -18.38 -26.23 -18.45
N LYS A 258 -17.63 -26.19 -17.35
CA LYS A 258 -16.99 -24.97 -16.84
C LYS A 258 -15.82 -24.56 -17.68
N ILE A 259 -15.07 -25.53 -18.25
CA ILE A 259 -13.93 -25.30 -19.14
C ILE A 259 -14.35 -24.72 -20.49
N ARG A 260 -15.54 -25.05 -21.00
CA ARG A 260 -16.05 -24.53 -22.29
C ARG A 260 -16.09 -23.00 -22.39
N ARG A 261 -16.04 -22.29 -21.28
CA ARG A 261 -15.93 -20.82 -21.25
C ARG A 261 -14.56 -20.31 -21.68
N PHE A 262 -13.59 -21.21 -21.71
CA PHE A 262 -12.20 -20.91 -22.08
C PHE A 262 -11.93 -21.49 -23.46
N ARG A 263 -11.52 -20.63 -24.38
CA ARG A 263 -11.08 -21.09 -25.72
C ARG A 263 -9.70 -21.71 -25.58
N ASN A 264 -9.51 -22.83 -26.25
CA ASN A 264 -8.24 -23.55 -26.33
C ASN A 264 -7.72 -24.14 -25.01
N LEU A 265 -8.55 -24.26 -23.95
CA LEU A 265 -8.15 -24.88 -22.70
C LEU A 265 -8.55 -26.36 -22.68
N PRO A 266 -7.60 -27.32 -22.80
CA PRO A 266 -7.89 -28.73 -22.64
C PRO A 266 -8.14 -29.08 -21.17
N VAL A 267 -9.10 -29.98 -20.92
CA VAL A 267 -9.40 -30.46 -19.54
C VAL A 267 -8.14 -30.99 -18.85
N GLN A 268 -7.32 -31.74 -19.59
CA GLN A 268 -6.08 -32.31 -19.06
C GLN A 268 -5.07 -31.23 -18.63
N THR A 269 -4.98 -30.14 -19.40
CA THR A 269 -4.09 -29.02 -19.06
C THR A 269 -4.56 -28.33 -17.79
N ALA A 270 -5.88 -28.10 -17.64
CA ALA A 270 -6.44 -27.54 -16.42
C ALA A 270 -6.18 -28.43 -15.19
N ALA A 271 -6.22 -29.76 -15.36
CA ALA A 271 -5.94 -30.70 -14.31
C ALA A 271 -4.44 -30.76 -13.94
N SER A 272 -3.54 -30.59 -14.91
CA SER A 272 -2.08 -30.73 -14.70
C SER A 272 -1.39 -29.47 -14.18
N TYR A 273 -1.95 -28.27 -14.48
CA TYR A 273 -1.35 -26.97 -14.12
C TYR A 273 -2.35 -26.05 -13.37
N PRO A 274 -3.02 -26.57 -12.33
CA PRO A 274 -4.09 -25.83 -11.67
C PRO A 274 -3.58 -24.58 -10.95
N GLU A 275 -2.38 -24.59 -10.40
CA GLU A 275 -1.79 -23.44 -9.69
C GLU A 275 -1.57 -22.27 -10.67
N ALA A 276 -0.81 -22.50 -11.74
CA ALA A 276 -0.53 -21.46 -12.73
C ALA A 276 -1.81 -20.91 -13.38
N LEU A 277 -2.77 -21.79 -13.67
CA LEU A 277 -4.04 -21.42 -14.26
C LEU A 277 -4.90 -20.59 -13.29
N GLY A 278 -4.97 -21.00 -12.03
CA GLY A 278 -5.71 -20.28 -11.00
C GLY A 278 -5.10 -18.92 -10.68
N LEU A 279 -3.77 -18.82 -10.67
CA LEU A 279 -3.07 -17.54 -10.52
C LEU A 279 -3.37 -16.59 -11.68
N ALA A 280 -3.38 -17.10 -12.92
CA ALA A 280 -3.76 -16.31 -14.07
C ALA A 280 -5.22 -15.82 -13.98
N LEU A 281 -6.15 -16.66 -13.47
CA LEU A 281 -7.55 -16.28 -13.26
C LEU A 281 -7.67 -15.14 -12.24
N LEU A 282 -7.03 -15.26 -11.09
CA LEU A 282 -7.04 -14.23 -10.04
C LEU A 282 -6.48 -12.90 -10.55
N ALA A 283 -5.35 -12.96 -11.24
CA ALA A 283 -4.74 -11.77 -11.82
C ALA A 283 -5.61 -11.12 -12.91
N LEU A 284 -6.32 -11.92 -13.72
CA LEU A 284 -7.21 -11.43 -14.76
C LEU A 284 -8.40 -10.66 -14.18
N ASP A 285 -8.94 -11.10 -13.06
CA ASP A 285 -10.07 -10.45 -12.42
C ASP A 285 -9.69 -9.14 -11.73
N GLY A 286 -8.41 -8.93 -11.43
CA GLY A 286 -7.90 -7.72 -10.81
C GLY A 286 -8.47 -7.49 -9.39
N ALA A 287 -8.99 -8.54 -8.78
CA ALA A 287 -9.41 -8.52 -7.39
C ALA A 287 -8.17 -8.51 -6.48
N SER A 288 -8.33 -7.98 -5.26
CA SER A 288 -7.31 -8.16 -4.23
C SER A 288 -7.11 -9.65 -4.00
N ILE A 289 -5.87 -10.11 -4.21
CA ILE A 289 -5.52 -11.52 -4.03
C ILE A 289 -5.15 -11.72 -2.57
N ASP A 290 -5.76 -12.70 -1.92
CA ASP A 290 -5.44 -13.06 -0.55
C ASP A 290 -3.97 -13.54 -0.45
N PHE A 291 -3.31 -13.22 0.65
CA PHE A 291 -1.92 -13.62 0.93
C PHE A 291 -0.88 -13.11 -0.07
N ASP A 292 -1.07 -11.90 -0.59
CA ASP A 292 -0.11 -11.26 -1.49
C ASP A 292 1.07 -10.68 -0.70
N PHE A 293 2.24 -11.29 -0.85
CA PHE A 293 3.48 -10.87 -0.21
C PHE A 293 4.11 -9.62 -0.83
N THR A 294 3.64 -9.14 -1.98
CA THR A 294 4.14 -7.89 -2.57
C THR A 294 3.62 -6.66 -1.83
N ILE A 295 2.48 -6.81 -1.17
CA ILE A 295 1.89 -5.74 -0.36
C ILE A 295 2.70 -5.61 0.92
N GLU A 296 3.51 -4.56 1.02
CA GLU A 296 4.16 -4.24 2.28
C GLU A 296 3.11 -3.84 3.30
N LEU A 297 3.15 -4.55 4.42
CA LEU A 297 2.31 -4.28 5.58
C LEU A 297 2.89 -3.08 6.34
N THR A 298 2.89 -1.93 5.69
CA THR A 298 3.12 -0.67 6.36
C THR A 298 1.93 -0.39 7.28
N GLU A 299 2.22 -0.08 8.53
CA GLU A 299 1.17 0.47 9.40
C GLU A 299 0.51 1.61 8.64
N PRO A 300 -0.82 1.65 8.54
CA PRO A 300 -1.50 2.76 7.90
C PRO A 300 -0.95 4.04 8.50
N ALA A 301 -0.45 4.94 7.66
CA ALA A 301 0.13 6.21 8.12
C ALA A 301 -0.87 6.82 9.11
N PRO A 302 -0.43 7.17 10.33
CA PRO A 302 -1.33 7.62 11.36
C PRO A 302 -2.17 8.76 10.80
N THR A 303 -3.49 8.62 10.87
CA THR A 303 -4.41 9.64 10.36
C THR A 303 -4.05 11.00 10.97
N LEU A 304 -4.26 12.10 10.24
CA LEU A 304 -4.00 13.47 10.74
C LEU A 304 -4.54 13.65 12.18
N ARG A 305 -5.67 13.02 12.49
CA ARG A 305 -6.28 13.02 13.81
C ARG A 305 -5.42 12.27 14.84
N GLN A 306 -4.84 11.12 14.51
CA GLN A 306 -3.95 10.36 15.37
C GLN A 306 -2.60 11.06 15.55
N GLN A 307 -2.09 11.73 14.50
CA GLN A 307 -0.88 12.53 14.58
C GLN A 307 -1.07 13.72 15.52
N ILE A 308 -2.21 14.43 15.43
CA ILE A 308 -2.54 15.57 16.31
C ILE A 308 -2.71 15.12 17.78
N PHE A 309 -3.22 13.92 18.02
CA PHE A 309 -3.45 13.39 19.37
C PHE A 309 -2.31 12.50 19.89
N SER A 310 -1.21 12.33 19.14
CA SER A 310 -0.03 11.59 19.62
C SER A 310 0.60 12.28 20.86
N ALA A 311 1.15 11.50 21.77
CA ALA A 311 1.72 12.00 23.02
C ALA A 311 2.77 13.12 22.83
N PRO A 312 3.69 13.07 21.82
CA PRO A 312 4.65 14.15 21.59
C PRO A 312 3.96 15.45 21.10
N VAL A 313 2.95 15.34 20.22
CA VAL A 313 2.22 16.51 19.72
C VAL A 313 1.35 17.16 20.80
N ARG A 314 0.76 16.37 21.69
CA ARG A 314 0.07 16.92 22.87
C ARG A 314 1.01 17.69 23.79
N ARG A 315 2.23 17.17 24.04
CA ARG A 315 3.23 17.86 24.86
C ARG A 315 3.68 19.18 24.23
N THR A 316 3.94 19.19 22.92
CA THR A 316 4.31 20.41 22.20
C THR A 316 3.15 21.41 22.12
N ALA A 317 1.93 20.96 21.87
CA ALA A 317 0.75 21.83 21.90
C ALA A 317 0.50 22.42 23.28
N LEU A 318 0.64 21.62 24.34
CA LEU A 318 0.50 22.10 25.74
C LEU A 318 1.58 23.12 26.10
N SER A 319 2.84 22.89 25.69
CA SER A 319 3.94 23.83 25.90
C SER A 319 3.75 25.15 25.16
N LEU A 320 3.26 25.11 23.91
CA LEU A 320 2.91 26.29 23.13
C LEU A 320 1.77 27.09 23.77
N LEU A 321 0.75 26.38 24.25
CA LEU A 321 -0.38 27.01 24.95
C LEU A 321 0.07 27.67 26.25
N LEU A 322 0.93 27.01 27.01
CA LEU A 322 1.51 27.55 28.22
C LEU A 322 2.39 28.80 27.95
N ALA A 323 3.21 28.73 26.88
CA ALA A 323 4.00 29.88 26.43
C ALA A 323 3.12 31.07 26.01
N ALA A 324 2.03 30.82 25.30
CA ALA A 324 1.07 31.84 24.91
C ALA A 324 0.39 32.49 26.12
N VAL A 325 0.04 31.70 27.15
CA VAL A 325 -0.52 32.22 28.41
C VAL A 325 0.51 33.08 29.16
N VAL A 326 1.76 32.61 29.22
CA VAL A 326 2.84 33.40 29.89
C VAL A 326 3.09 34.71 29.12
N CYS A 327 3.11 34.68 27.81
CA CYS A 327 3.24 35.89 26.97
C CYS A 327 2.07 36.85 27.16
N THR A 328 0.84 36.37 27.18
CA THR A 328 -0.35 37.23 27.36
C THR A 328 -0.38 37.84 28.76
N VAL A 329 -0.03 37.06 29.80
CA VAL A 329 0.09 37.57 31.18
C VAL A 329 1.23 38.58 31.28
N GLY A 330 2.37 38.30 30.62
CA GLY A 330 3.52 39.23 30.57
C GLY A 330 3.16 40.57 29.90
N LEU A 331 2.46 40.51 28.77
CA LEU A 331 1.97 41.72 28.08
C LEU A 331 0.96 42.48 28.92
N TYR A 332 0.02 41.80 29.54
CA TYR A 332 -0.95 42.42 30.45
C TYR A 332 -0.28 43.13 31.65
N TRP A 333 0.74 42.49 32.22
CA TRP A 333 1.51 43.10 33.31
C TRP A 333 2.32 44.31 32.83
N LYS A 334 2.91 44.24 31.64
CA LYS A 334 3.63 45.36 31.02
C LYS A 334 2.69 46.53 30.79
N ASP A 335 1.53 46.31 30.18
CA ASP A 335 0.54 47.36 29.92
C ASP A 335 0.04 47.98 31.25
N LYS A 336 -0.18 47.16 32.28
CA LYS A 336 -0.61 47.64 33.57
C LYS A 336 0.48 48.48 34.29
N THR A 337 1.76 48.09 34.10
CA THR A 337 2.88 48.91 34.66
C THR A 337 3.09 50.19 33.88
N GLU A 338 2.94 50.17 32.57
CA GLU A 338 2.98 51.38 31.75
C GLU A 338 1.80 52.33 32.03
N LEU A 339 0.60 51.82 32.21
CA LEU A 339 -0.55 52.62 32.66
C LEU A 339 -0.32 53.25 34.04
N ARG A 340 0.28 52.52 34.99
CA ARG A 340 0.63 53.08 36.31
C ARG A 340 1.72 54.14 36.20
N LEU A 341 2.69 54.00 35.34
CA LEU A 341 3.72 54.99 35.05
C LEU A 341 3.15 56.23 34.38
N LEU A 342 2.26 56.04 33.39
CA LEU A 342 1.55 57.13 32.75
C LEU A 342 0.62 57.88 33.72
N GLN A 343 -0.10 57.17 34.59
CA GLN A 343 -0.89 57.81 35.65
C GLN A 343 -0.02 58.61 36.62
N LYS A 344 1.15 58.08 37.02
CA LYS A 344 2.10 58.87 37.86
C LYS A 344 2.66 60.07 37.13
N GLN A 345 2.94 59.97 35.82
CA GLN A 345 3.39 61.08 34.99
C GLN A 345 2.28 62.14 34.80
N LEU A 346 1.03 61.71 34.63
CA LEU A 346 -0.13 62.62 34.58
C LEU A 346 -0.32 63.40 35.90
N THR A 347 -0.25 62.71 37.01
CA THR A 347 -0.34 63.38 38.34
C THR A 347 0.85 64.27 38.65
N THR A 348 2.01 64.04 38.02
CA THR A 348 3.19 64.91 38.14
C THR A 348 3.11 66.07 37.11
N ALA A 349 2.48 65.86 35.95
CA ALA A 349 2.28 66.90 34.92
C ALA A 349 1.16 67.89 35.29
N GLU A 350 0.16 67.50 36.07
CA GLU A 350 -0.83 68.44 36.64
C GLU A 350 -0.19 69.45 37.61
N LYS A 351 1.08 69.20 38.04
CA LYS A 351 1.88 70.10 38.86
C LYS A 351 2.86 70.99 38.08
N GLY A 352 2.79 71.08 36.77
CA GLY A 352 3.49 72.16 36.03
C GLY A 352 4.48 71.74 34.94
N GLN A 353 4.02 71.15 33.83
CA GLN A 353 4.74 71.34 32.54
C GLN A 353 3.84 71.02 31.32
N SER A 354 3.68 72.01 30.54
CA SER A 354 3.14 72.29 29.21
C SER A 354 2.55 71.16 28.38
N ALA A 355 1.27 71.35 28.02
CA ALA A 355 0.53 70.60 27.00
C ALA A 355 1.24 70.52 25.62
N GLN A 356 2.19 71.39 25.33
CA GLN A 356 2.96 71.41 24.12
C GLN A 356 3.95 70.22 23.99
N GLN A 357 4.58 69.78 25.07
CA GLN A 357 5.47 68.58 25.02
C GLN A 357 4.69 67.29 24.82
N MET A 358 3.47 67.19 25.31
CA MET A 358 2.61 66.00 25.08
C MET A 358 2.12 65.91 23.62
N LEU A 359 1.79 67.04 23.01
CA LEU A 359 1.43 67.07 21.60
C LEU A 359 2.58 66.65 20.70
N GLN A 360 3.79 67.11 20.94
CA GLN A 360 4.99 66.73 20.19
C GLN A 360 5.31 65.23 20.36
N MET A 361 5.12 64.62 21.52
CA MET A 361 5.31 63.16 21.68
C MET A 361 4.23 62.34 20.99
N MET A 362 2.98 62.82 20.92
CA MET A 362 1.91 62.14 20.19
C MET A 362 2.13 62.24 18.66
N GLU A 363 2.61 63.32 18.13
CA GLU A 363 2.96 63.50 16.71
C GLU A 363 4.16 62.60 16.34
N PHE A 364 5.17 62.53 17.20
CA PHE A 364 6.31 61.62 16.99
C PHE A 364 5.91 60.14 17.01
N ARG A 365 5.01 59.73 17.92
CA ARG A 365 4.45 58.36 17.91
C ARG A 365 3.63 58.07 16.66
N LYS A 366 2.83 59.00 16.16
CA LYS A 366 2.10 58.87 14.90
C LYS A 366 3.05 58.72 13.69
N GLN A 367 4.14 59.47 13.65
CA GLN A 367 5.12 59.36 12.59
C GLN A 367 5.89 58.01 12.64
N VAL A 368 6.23 57.49 13.81
CA VAL A 368 6.87 56.19 13.98
C VAL A 368 5.93 55.04 13.62
N ALA A 369 4.64 55.15 13.94
CA ALA A 369 3.64 54.15 13.56
C ALA A 369 3.38 54.13 12.04
N ALA A 370 3.44 55.27 11.37
CA ALA A 370 3.28 55.39 9.92
C ALA A 370 4.46 54.79 9.10
N VAL A 371 5.63 54.62 9.75
CA VAL A 371 6.86 54.10 9.12
C VAL A 371 7.07 52.61 9.42
N ARG A 372 6.30 52.02 10.33
CA ARG A 372 6.38 50.55 10.58
C ARG A 372 5.72 49.79 9.42
N PRO A 373 6.41 48.79 8.87
CA PRO A 373 5.82 47.94 7.85
C PRO A 373 4.73 47.08 8.47
N ASP A 374 3.55 47.11 7.88
CA ASP A 374 2.51 46.13 8.23
C ASP A 374 2.69 44.88 7.38
N ILE A 375 3.43 43.91 7.94
CA ILE A 375 3.73 42.65 7.27
C ILE A 375 2.46 41.82 7.05
N ILE A 376 1.47 41.93 7.94
CA ILE A 376 0.21 41.20 7.82
C ILE A 376 -0.59 41.73 6.62
N GLU A 377 -0.67 43.06 6.48
CA GLU A 377 -1.31 43.68 5.31
C GLU A 377 -0.59 43.30 4.01
N LEU A 378 0.74 43.28 4.01
CA LEU A 378 1.51 42.86 2.84
C LEU A 378 1.22 41.39 2.45
N LEU A 379 1.18 40.49 3.42
CA LEU A 379 0.85 39.06 3.15
C LEU A 379 -0.57 38.90 2.63
N GLU A 380 -1.52 39.67 3.13
CA GLU A 380 -2.91 39.66 2.63
C GLU A 380 -3.02 40.20 1.19
N ILE A 381 -2.29 41.29 0.85
CA ILE A 381 -2.20 41.79 -0.52
C ILE A 381 -1.62 40.72 -1.46
N LEU A 382 -0.56 39.99 -1.04
CA LEU A 382 0.03 38.93 -1.81
C LEU A 382 -0.94 37.77 -2.02
N ARG A 383 -1.64 37.35 -0.95
CA ARG A 383 -2.66 36.31 -1.01
C ARG A 383 -3.80 36.65 -1.98
N GLN A 384 -4.30 37.87 -1.93
CA GLN A 384 -5.40 38.35 -2.81
C GLN A 384 -4.96 38.50 -4.27
N SER A 385 -3.66 38.68 -4.51
CA SER A 385 -3.13 38.88 -5.86
C SER A 385 -2.71 37.60 -6.54
N GLN A 386 -2.61 36.48 -5.79
CA GLN A 386 -2.14 35.19 -6.23
C GLN A 386 -3.18 34.47 -7.10
N PRO A 387 -2.86 34.08 -8.36
CA PRO A 387 -3.72 33.26 -9.20
C PRO A 387 -3.81 31.81 -8.66
N GLU A 388 -4.87 31.08 -9.02
CA GLU A 388 -5.02 29.69 -8.68
C GLU A 388 -3.91 28.84 -9.31
N GLY A 389 -3.33 27.94 -8.52
CA GLY A 389 -2.27 27.04 -8.98
C GLY A 389 -0.84 27.58 -8.90
N LEU A 390 -0.65 28.85 -8.47
CA LEU A 390 0.67 29.41 -8.21
C LEU A 390 1.05 29.16 -6.74
N VAL A 391 2.29 28.75 -6.49
CA VAL A 391 2.80 28.48 -5.15
C VAL A 391 3.96 29.42 -4.84
N LEU A 392 3.87 30.17 -3.74
CA LEU A 392 4.95 30.97 -3.21
C LEU A 392 5.81 30.12 -2.27
N GLU A 393 7.10 30.02 -2.52
CA GLU A 393 8.02 29.17 -1.79
C GLU A 393 8.89 29.94 -0.80
N GLN A 394 9.26 31.16 -1.18
CA GLN A 394 10.15 31.99 -0.38
C GLN A 394 9.76 33.45 -0.43
N PHE A 395 9.80 34.09 0.73
CA PHE A 395 9.55 35.51 0.91
C PHE A 395 10.73 36.12 1.67
N LEU A 396 11.43 37.06 1.05
CA LEU A 396 12.53 37.80 1.64
C LEU A 396 12.14 39.25 1.84
N PHE A 397 12.18 39.69 3.09
CA PHE A 397 11.76 41.00 3.53
C PHE A 397 12.82 41.60 4.44
N GLU A 398 13.63 42.49 3.92
CA GLU A 398 14.70 43.19 4.63
C GLU A 398 14.53 44.70 4.54
N ARG A 399 14.81 45.42 5.63
CA ARG A 399 14.73 46.86 5.69
C ARG A 399 15.73 47.51 4.70
N GLY A 400 15.24 48.49 3.92
CA GLY A 400 16.05 49.21 2.96
C GLY A 400 16.39 48.43 1.69
N LYS A 401 15.84 47.19 1.54
CA LYS A 401 15.99 46.42 0.32
C LYS A 401 14.64 46.15 -0.34
N PRO A 402 14.60 45.94 -1.65
CA PRO A 402 13.39 45.48 -2.32
C PRO A 402 12.94 44.13 -1.76
N VAL A 403 11.63 43.95 -1.65
CA VAL A 403 11.04 42.66 -1.28
C VAL A 403 11.21 41.68 -2.42
N GLU A 404 11.68 40.48 -2.15
CA GLU A 404 11.83 39.42 -3.13
C GLU A 404 10.88 38.23 -2.81
N LEU A 405 10.15 37.81 -3.84
CA LEU A 405 9.31 36.62 -3.83
C LEU A 405 9.88 35.59 -4.76
N ARG A 406 9.91 34.34 -4.36
CA ARG A 406 10.18 33.18 -5.21
C ARG A 406 9.02 32.21 -5.15
N GLY A 407 8.70 31.60 -6.26
CA GLY A 407 7.64 30.62 -6.33
C GLY A 407 7.65 29.83 -7.63
N THR A 408 6.68 28.93 -7.72
CA THR A 408 6.45 28.07 -8.88
C THR A 408 5.05 28.28 -9.43
N ALA A 409 4.93 28.29 -10.76
CA ALA A 409 3.68 28.40 -11.50
C ALA A 409 3.54 27.27 -12.51
N GLY A 410 2.33 26.92 -12.88
CA GLY A 410 2.07 25.91 -13.90
C GLY A 410 2.40 26.37 -15.32
N SER A 411 2.43 27.69 -15.57
CA SER A 411 2.77 28.27 -16.87
C SER A 411 3.40 29.65 -16.73
N TYR A 412 4.06 30.11 -17.80
CA TYR A 412 4.55 31.48 -17.89
C TYR A 412 3.43 32.51 -17.75
N GLU A 413 2.26 32.23 -18.30
CA GLU A 413 1.09 33.12 -18.26
C GLU A 413 0.66 33.41 -16.83
N GLN A 414 0.61 32.40 -15.96
CA GLN A 414 0.27 32.55 -14.54
C GLN A 414 1.28 33.44 -13.80
N ALA A 415 2.57 33.30 -14.09
CA ALA A 415 3.60 34.13 -13.46
C ALA A 415 3.47 35.60 -13.91
N TYR A 416 3.17 35.84 -15.19
CA TYR A 416 2.89 37.22 -15.71
C TYR A 416 1.57 37.80 -15.19
N GLU A 417 0.54 36.98 -15.05
CA GLU A 417 -0.74 37.39 -14.45
C GLU A 417 -0.54 37.82 -12.99
N PHE A 418 0.22 37.08 -12.24
CA PHE A 418 0.56 37.44 -10.86
C PHE A 418 1.31 38.79 -10.82
N LEU A 419 2.34 38.98 -11.66
CA LEU A 419 3.02 40.26 -11.78
C LEU A 419 2.07 41.39 -12.06
N LYS A 420 1.16 41.23 -13.04
CA LYS A 420 0.17 42.22 -13.44
C LYS A 420 -0.80 42.57 -12.28
N ASN A 421 -1.18 41.57 -11.49
CA ASN A 421 -2.02 41.79 -10.33
C ASN A 421 -1.30 42.56 -9.22
N LEU A 422 0.01 42.27 -9.01
CA LEU A 422 0.83 43.04 -8.07
C LEU A 422 1.02 44.51 -8.54
N GLN A 423 1.24 44.73 -9.83
CA GLN A 423 1.40 46.07 -10.40
C GLN A 423 0.12 46.98 -10.29
N LYS A 424 -1.05 46.37 -10.16
CA LYS A 424 -2.31 47.11 -9.93
C LYS A 424 -2.46 47.62 -8.51
N ARG A 425 -1.62 47.18 -7.57
CA ARG A 425 -1.69 47.55 -6.16
C ARG A 425 -0.85 48.80 -5.90
N ASN A 426 -1.50 49.88 -5.43
CA ASN A 426 -0.83 51.14 -5.14
C ASN A 426 0.21 51.08 -4.03
N GLU A 427 0.10 50.07 -3.15
CA GLU A 427 1.01 49.81 -2.03
C GLU A 427 2.36 49.23 -2.48
N LEU A 428 2.37 48.62 -3.68
CA LEU A 428 3.54 47.96 -4.27
C LEU A 428 4.06 48.79 -5.44
N ARG A 429 5.33 49.16 -5.41
CA ARG A 429 5.95 49.93 -6.45
C ARG A 429 7.04 49.14 -7.15
N GLN A 430 7.25 49.42 -8.45
CA GLN A 430 8.31 48.85 -9.26
C GLN A 430 8.35 47.31 -9.23
N ALA A 431 7.19 46.64 -9.25
CA ALA A 431 7.16 45.20 -9.33
C ALA A 431 7.70 44.69 -10.68
N GLN A 432 8.73 43.84 -10.63
CA GLN A 432 9.44 43.28 -11.79
C GLN A 432 9.58 41.77 -11.64
N LEU A 433 9.35 41.07 -12.74
CA LEU A 433 9.62 39.62 -12.86
C LEU A 433 11.05 39.44 -13.36
N LEU A 434 11.82 38.70 -12.63
CA LEU A 434 13.20 38.34 -12.98
C LEU A 434 13.22 36.92 -13.57
N GLU A 435 13.74 36.79 -14.77
CA GLU A 435 14.00 35.57 -15.56
C GLU A 435 13.24 34.32 -15.13
N PRO A 436 11.97 34.15 -15.56
CA PRO A 436 11.25 32.92 -15.29
C PRO A 436 11.90 31.76 -16.05
N THR A 437 12.22 30.68 -15.34
CA THR A 437 12.85 29.48 -15.90
C THR A 437 11.91 28.28 -15.82
N LEU A 438 11.83 27.54 -16.92
CA LEU A 438 11.08 26.27 -16.94
C LEU A 438 11.97 25.13 -16.41
N ASP A 439 11.53 24.46 -15.39
CA ASP A 439 12.15 23.22 -14.93
C ASP A 439 11.67 22.06 -15.83
N GLU A 440 12.59 21.50 -16.61
CA GLU A 440 12.29 20.41 -17.55
C GLU A 440 11.78 19.13 -16.87
N LYS A 441 12.16 18.89 -15.60
CA LYS A 441 11.75 17.69 -14.85
C LYS A 441 10.33 17.79 -14.30
N THR A 442 9.99 18.95 -13.74
CA THR A 442 8.69 19.17 -13.09
C THR A 442 7.65 19.80 -14.01
N LYS A 443 8.06 20.30 -15.18
CA LYS A 443 7.25 21.09 -16.13
C LYS A 443 6.60 22.32 -15.46
N LYS A 444 7.20 22.83 -14.38
CA LYS A 444 6.77 24.04 -13.69
C LYS A 444 7.70 25.20 -14.00
N VAL A 445 7.17 26.40 -13.99
CA VAL A 445 7.92 27.62 -14.19
C VAL A 445 8.30 28.18 -12.84
N THR A 446 9.61 28.22 -12.54
CA THR A 446 10.15 28.91 -11.36
C THR A 446 10.30 30.39 -11.69
N PHE A 447 9.80 31.26 -10.84
CA PHE A 447 9.87 32.70 -11.03
C PHE A 447 10.38 33.43 -9.78
N ARG A 448 10.92 34.62 -10.00
CA ARG A 448 11.32 35.53 -8.95
C ARG A 448 10.72 36.90 -9.25
N ILE A 449 10.02 37.50 -8.28
CA ILE A 449 9.47 38.87 -8.39
C ILE A 449 10.11 39.74 -7.32
N ARG A 450 10.50 40.96 -7.73
CA ARG A 450 11.05 41.96 -6.84
C ARG A 450 10.18 43.21 -6.89
N PHE A 451 9.89 43.84 -5.73
CA PHE A 451 9.11 45.05 -5.64
C PHE A 451 9.47 45.89 -4.40
N LEU A 452 9.04 47.17 -4.41
CA LEU A 452 9.15 48.04 -3.27
C LEU A 452 7.82 48.12 -2.55
N TYR A 453 7.83 48.03 -1.23
CA TYR A 453 6.62 48.11 -0.40
C TYR A 453 6.61 49.43 0.37
N ARG A 454 5.73 50.36 -0.04
CA ARG A 454 5.58 51.72 0.53
C ARG A 454 6.96 52.42 0.67
N ASN A 455 7.20 53.07 1.80
CA ASN A 455 8.46 53.76 2.10
C ASN A 455 9.44 52.86 2.89
N PHE A 456 9.20 51.55 2.97
CA PHE A 456 9.99 50.64 3.76
C PHE A 456 11.19 50.03 2.99
N SER A 457 10.97 49.78 1.73
CA SER A 457 11.99 49.29 0.80
C SER A 457 12.42 50.45 -0.09
N GLY A 458 13.43 51.15 0.26
CA GLY A 458 13.90 52.31 -0.51
C GLY A 458 15.33 52.63 -0.21
#